data_8d16472439d2c2c08ddeaa6c1403c833
#
_entry.id   8d16472439d2c2c08ddeaa6c1403c833
#
_cell.length_a   1.000
_cell.length_b   1.000
_cell.length_c   1.000
_cell.angle_alpha   90.00
_cell.angle_beta   90.00
_cell.angle_gamma   90.00
#
_symmetry.space_group_name_H-M   'P 1'
#
loop_
_entity.id
_entity.type
_entity.pdbx_description
1 polymer ?
#
loop_
_entity_poly.entity_id
_entity_poly.type
_entity_poly.pdbx_seq_one_letter_code
_entity_poly.pdbx_strand_id
1 'polypeptide(L)'
;MSFAFDLIPIGLEYIAAYIEDTVEDVHIVDMELEHRTFQDLINVYSPDLVGISLSATEHNESLRLAKIAKKNGVTTVIGGYHPTSVPDLMLSSPQVDMVVRGEGELTMRELVEKGTPKDVLGASYRKDGKIVHNMDRPRIENLDTLPFPTRRLRQYPYKSQDRTTDCDVIVMSRGCNGLCSFCCEPSMSHGCLRCRSPENVMKEILEMAEYHEGRPLSVIFADPNFMGNPNRVDRLSDLLMEHDLNIEFCALVRADAMARNPEIVKKMCRAGITKFEMGIESPNSKDLKSTKKGITTRVHGEAVQNIRENGGRAGGTFVIGLPDQTAEEIKTFPTYAKEIGLTAAAFGIATPFPGTEFYRELDKQGLIFETNWNNFDEMHSVYRTQHLSKEKIEEMATYCMAKFWNIDTLIEQEKVSQQRTGRKKALVDFIRERTSNVSFLTSNGNELQKDNFGQHIKTFLEAYADPRVEAYTRKVKVQEVLEITRFLRILGPQKIQCLLNLDDTTISFVFKTTNKTVEYIRVTQGRQKDSTINLDVDLKWLSEPDHSNLVERLIFLFSHNLSTKKLWNTFKLSVAIGTELLAWNLQKTRPQKTKPPQNSVPQSPLQKSAN
;
A
#
# COMPACT_ATOMS: atom_id res chain seq x y z
N MET A 1 -6.00 0.74 4.47
CA MET A 1 -5.70 1.66 5.59
C MET A 1 -5.95 3.10 5.16
N SER A 2 -6.48 3.94 6.05
CA SER A 2 -6.74 5.36 5.75
C SER A 2 -5.46 6.22 5.83
N PHE A 3 -4.45 5.73 6.54
CA PHE A 3 -3.07 6.24 6.54
C PHE A 3 -2.20 5.20 5.85
N ALA A 4 -1.68 5.48 4.67
CA ALA A 4 -0.89 4.51 3.93
C ALA A 4 0.60 4.58 4.32
N PHE A 5 1.23 3.42 4.37
CA PHE A 5 2.63 3.20 4.69
C PHE A 5 3.17 2.08 3.81
N ASP A 6 4.46 2.04 3.57
CA ASP A 6 5.09 0.86 3.00
C ASP A 6 4.85 -0.35 3.93
N LEU A 7 4.47 -1.49 3.38
CA LEU A 7 4.19 -2.70 4.17
C LEU A 7 5.51 -3.39 4.49
N ILE A 8 6.01 -3.15 5.72
CA ILE A 8 7.26 -3.76 6.20
C ILE A 8 7.00 -5.22 6.58
N PRO A 9 7.80 -6.19 6.09
CA PRO A 9 7.58 -7.61 6.33
C PRO A 9 8.03 -8.04 7.73
N ILE A 10 7.49 -7.40 8.78
CA ILE A 10 7.88 -7.59 10.19
C ILE A 10 7.80 -9.06 10.62
N GLY A 11 6.85 -9.84 10.09
CA GLY A 11 6.74 -11.27 10.38
C GLY A 11 7.96 -12.06 9.92
N LEU A 12 8.54 -11.73 8.77
CA LEU A 12 9.78 -12.34 8.29
C LEU A 12 10.98 -11.90 9.12
N GLU A 13 11.00 -10.65 9.60
CA GLU A 13 12.07 -10.16 10.48
C GLU A 13 12.07 -10.87 11.84
N TYR A 14 10.90 -11.18 12.42
CA TYR A 14 10.79 -12.01 13.63
C TYR A 14 11.26 -13.44 13.39
N ILE A 15 10.85 -14.06 12.27
CA ILE A 15 11.28 -15.41 11.91
C ILE A 15 12.81 -15.44 11.73
N ALA A 16 13.37 -14.50 10.97
CA ALA A 16 14.79 -14.41 10.74
C ALA A 16 15.58 -14.25 12.05
N ALA A 17 15.16 -13.35 12.94
CA ALA A 17 15.76 -13.17 14.25
C ALA A 17 15.71 -14.45 15.12
N TYR A 18 14.68 -15.28 14.93
CA TYR A 18 14.50 -16.50 15.72
C TYR A 18 15.30 -17.70 15.21
N ILE A 19 15.71 -17.71 13.92
CA ILE A 19 16.47 -18.82 13.30
C ILE A 19 17.93 -18.49 13.04
N GLU A 20 18.33 -17.24 13.18
CA GLU A 20 19.65 -16.74 12.76
C GLU A 20 20.82 -17.47 13.39
N ASP A 21 20.68 -17.94 14.63
CA ASP A 21 21.70 -18.71 15.34
C ASP A 21 21.72 -20.21 14.95
N THR A 22 20.81 -20.66 14.08
CA THR A 22 20.66 -22.07 13.65
C THR A 22 20.98 -22.30 12.18
N VAL A 23 21.26 -21.24 11.42
CA VAL A 23 21.60 -21.28 10.00
C VAL A 23 22.92 -20.58 9.75
N GLU A 24 23.58 -20.92 8.63
CA GLU A 24 24.83 -20.28 8.24
C GLU A 24 24.60 -18.82 7.82
N ASP A 25 23.53 -18.58 7.05
CA ASP A 25 23.18 -17.25 6.57
C ASP A 25 21.66 -17.11 6.40
N VAL A 26 21.16 -15.88 6.59
CA VAL A 26 19.75 -15.54 6.42
C VAL A 26 19.60 -14.20 5.69
N HIS A 27 18.76 -14.17 4.67
CA HIS A 27 18.44 -12.98 3.89
C HIS A 27 16.95 -12.71 3.91
N ILE A 28 16.58 -11.44 4.06
CA ILE A 28 15.20 -10.97 3.89
C ILE A 28 15.15 -10.18 2.59
N VAL A 29 14.21 -10.55 1.72
CA VAL A 29 13.99 -9.87 0.45
C VAL A 29 12.53 -9.41 0.38
N ASP A 30 12.34 -8.12 0.20
CA ASP A 30 11.05 -7.54 -0.12
C ASP A 30 10.95 -7.35 -1.63
N MET A 31 10.14 -8.19 -2.29
CA MET A 31 10.02 -8.20 -3.74
C MET A 31 9.33 -6.95 -4.32
N GLU A 32 8.68 -6.12 -3.49
CA GLU A 32 8.14 -4.82 -3.93
C GLU A 32 9.23 -3.75 -4.07
N LEU A 33 10.29 -3.87 -3.27
CA LEU A 33 11.43 -2.93 -3.28
C LEU A 33 12.63 -3.46 -4.07
N GLU A 34 12.69 -4.76 -4.30
CA GLU A 34 13.81 -5.42 -4.97
C GLU A 34 13.80 -5.18 -6.48
N HIS A 35 14.95 -4.79 -7.03
CA HIS A 35 15.11 -4.50 -8.45
C HIS A 35 15.67 -5.68 -9.25
N ARG A 36 16.28 -6.66 -8.58
CA ARG A 36 16.79 -7.90 -9.19
C ARG A 36 15.64 -8.88 -9.42
N THR A 37 15.76 -9.73 -10.42
CA THR A 37 14.78 -10.82 -10.57
C THR A 37 14.97 -11.86 -9.47
N PHE A 38 13.90 -12.58 -9.13
CA PHE A 38 13.99 -13.66 -8.14
C PHE A 38 14.98 -14.76 -8.57
N GLN A 39 15.15 -15.00 -9.86
CA GLN A 39 16.19 -15.92 -10.37
C GLN A 39 17.61 -15.40 -10.09
N ASP A 40 17.84 -14.08 -10.22
CA ASP A 40 19.14 -13.50 -9.89
C ASP A 40 19.45 -13.65 -8.40
N LEU A 41 18.43 -13.48 -7.53
CA LEU A 41 18.57 -13.69 -6.08
C LEU A 41 18.93 -15.15 -5.75
N ILE A 42 18.26 -16.13 -6.36
CA ILE A 42 18.60 -17.55 -6.21
C ILE A 42 20.06 -17.81 -6.63
N ASN A 43 20.51 -17.21 -7.73
CA ASN A 43 21.87 -17.38 -8.21
C ASN A 43 22.93 -16.73 -7.30
N VAL A 44 22.59 -15.58 -6.69
CA VAL A 44 23.50 -14.82 -5.81
C VAL A 44 23.62 -15.47 -4.45
N TYR A 45 22.48 -15.83 -3.84
CA TYR A 45 22.46 -16.35 -2.46
C TYR A 45 22.59 -17.86 -2.39
N SER A 46 22.29 -18.58 -3.47
CA SER A 46 22.30 -20.06 -3.53
C SER A 46 21.62 -20.72 -2.33
N PRO A 47 20.40 -20.34 -1.98
CA PRO A 47 19.75 -20.78 -0.74
C PRO A 47 19.37 -22.28 -0.80
N ASP A 48 19.42 -22.97 0.32
CA ASP A 48 18.87 -24.32 0.48
C ASP A 48 17.35 -24.30 0.67
N LEU A 49 16.85 -23.19 1.23
CA LEU A 49 15.44 -23.01 1.57
C LEU A 49 14.98 -21.58 1.27
N VAL A 50 13.79 -21.45 0.68
CA VAL A 50 13.09 -20.18 0.48
C VAL A 50 11.78 -20.20 1.28
N GLY A 51 11.64 -19.26 2.22
CA GLY A 51 10.41 -18.97 2.95
C GLY A 51 9.63 -17.83 2.28
N ILE A 52 8.35 -18.02 1.99
CA ILE A 52 7.48 -17.01 1.41
C ILE A 52 6.30 -16.74 2.34
N SER A 53 6.16 -15.49 2.79
CA SER A 53 4.99 -15.03 3.55
C SER A 53 4.03 -14.31 2.64
N LEU A 54 2.74 -14.65 2.70
CA LEU A 54 1.74 -14.07 1.79
C LEU A 54 0.36 -13.88 2.43
N SER A 55 -0.37 -12.90 1.91
CA SER A 55 -1.81 -12.73 2.01
C SER A 55 -2.52 -13.37 0.82
N ALA A 56 -3.83 -13.22 0.70
CA ALA A 56 -4.59 -13.80 -0.41
C ALA A 56 -4.17 -13.23 -1.77
N THR A 57 -3.89 -11.93 -1.84
CA THR A 57 -3.54 -11.21 -3.08
C THR A 57 -2.20 -11.65 -3.69
N GLU A 58 -1.28 -12.13 -2.88
CA GLU A 58 0.02 -12.61 -3.34
C GLU A 58 0.03 -14.11 -3.71
N HIS A 59 -1.12 -14.80 -3.68
CA HIS A 59 -1.22 -16.24 -3.94
C HIS A 59 -0.55 -16.65 -5.26
N ASN A 60 -0.95 -16.04 -6.36
CA ASN A 60 -0.45 -16.41 -7.69
C ASN A 60 1.04 -16.10 -7.85
N GLU A 61 1.49 -14.95 -7.35
CA GLU A 61 2.88 -14.55 -7.41
C GLU A 61 3.75 -15.46 -6.54
N SER A 62 3.30 -15.80 -5.34
CA SER A 62 4.02 -16.73 -4.46
C SER A 62 4.20 -18.11 -5.09
N LEU A 63 3.18 -18.63 -5.79
CA LEU A 63 3.31 -19.88 -6.54
C LEU A 63 4.28 -19.74 -7.72
N ARG A 64 4.34 -18.58 -8.37
CA ARG A 64 5.33 -18.30 -9.43
C ARG A 64 6.76 -18.30 -8.87
N LEU A 65 7.00 -17.66 -7.73
CA LEU A 65 8.29 -17.63 -7.05
C LEU A 65 8.70 -19.03 -6.58
N ALA A 66 7.78 -19.77 -5.95
CA ALA A 66 8.01 -21.16 -5.53
C ALA A 66 8.39 -22.07 -6.72
N LYS A 67 7.78 -21.86 -7.91
CA LYS A 67 8.13 -22.59 -9.13
C LYS A 67 9.56 -22.30 -9.59
N ILE A 68 10.02 -21.06 -9.46
CA ILE A 68 11.42 -20.70 -9.77
C ILE A 68 12.36 -21.37 -8.77
N ALA A 69 12.10 -21.27 -7.46
CA ALA A 69 12.90 -21.94 -6.44
C ALA A 69 13.00 -23.45 -6.70
N LYS A 70 11.88 -24.11 -6.95
CA LYS A 70 11.83 -25.56 -7.24
C LYS A 70 12.63 -25.98 -8.45
N LYS A 71 12.60 -25.19 -9.54
CA LYS A 71 13.41 -25.44 -10.73
C LYS A 71 14.92 -25.40 -10.47
N ASN A 72 15.33 -24.64 -9.45
CA ASN A 72 16.73 -24.53 -9.01
C ASN A 72 17.08 -25.52 -7.89
N GLY A 73 16.19 -26.48 -7.56
CA GLY A 73 16.42 -27.48 -6.53
C GLY A 73 16.26 -26.97 -5.10
N VAL A 74 15.73 -25.75 -4.92
CA VAL A 74 15.57 -25.11 -3.61
C VAL A 74 14.25 -25.56 -2.94
N THR A 75 14.32 -25.88 -1.66
CA THR A 75 13.15 -26.23 -0.85
C THR A 75 12.27 -24.99 -0.61
N THR A 76 10.95 -25.15 -0.69
CA THR A 76 10.00 -24.05 -0.51
C THR A 76 9.12 -24.22 0.71
N VAL A 77 9.03 -23.18 1.52
CA VAL A 77 8.14 -23.10 2.69
C VAL A 77 7.24 -21.88 2.54
N ILE A 78 5.94 -22.07 2.66
CA ILE A 78 4.96 -20.97 2.54
C ILE A 78 4.24 -20.79 3.88
N GLY A 79 4.07 -19.52 4.31
CA GLY A 79 3.39 -19.16 5.54
C GLY A 79 2.58 -17.86 5.44
N GLY A 80 1.93 -17.47 6.53
CA GLY A 80 1.08 -16.29 6.62
C GLY A 80 -0.40 -16.64 6.79
N TYR A 81 -1.26 -15.62 6.76
CA TYR A 81 -2.71 -15.79 7.01
C TYR A 81 -3.39 -16.68 5.98
N HIS A 82 -3.13 -16.45 4.70
CA HIS A 82 -3.77 -17.23 3.63
C HIS A 82 -3.36 -18.70 3.63
N PRO A 83 -2.06 -19.06 3.63
CA PRO A 83 -1.64 -20.47 3.69
C PRO A 83 -2.10 -21.19 4.96
N THR A 84 -2.19 -20.49 6.09
CA THR A 84 -2.72 -21.05 7.33
C THR A 84 -4.18 -21.47 7.16
N SER A 85 -4.97 -20.68 6.44
CA SER A 85 -6.40 -20.92 6.23
C SER A 85 -6.70 -21.95 5.13
N VAL A 86 -5.81 -22.09 4.14
CA VAL A 86 -5.99 -22.98 2.97
C VAL A 86 -4.76 -23.85 2.67
N PRO A 87 -4.22 -24.60 3.64
CA PRO A 87 -2.97 -25.34 3.47
C PRO A 87 -3.04 -26.40 2.37
N ASP A 88 -4.21 -27.05 2.20
CA ASP A 88 -4.44 -28.04 1.13
C ASP A 88 -4.36 -27.42 -0.26
N LEU A 89 -4.93 -26.22 -0.44
CA LEU A 89 -4.87 -25.49 -1.69
C LEU A 89 -3.40 -25.15 -2.04
N MET A 90 -2.63 -24.67 -1.09
CA MET A 90 -1.22 -24.37 -1.31
C MET A 90 -0.42 -25.62 -1.66
N LEU A 91 -0.62 -26.71 -0.91
CA LEU A 91 0.08 -27.98 -1.14
C LEU A 91 -0.45 -28.77 -2.35
N SER A 92 -1.59 -28.40 -2.95
CA SER A 92 -2.02 -28.97 -4.23
C SER A 92 -1.05 -28.59 -5.36
N SER A 93 -0.33 -27.48 -5.23
CA SER A 93 0.70 -27.04 -6.15
C SER A 93 2.01 -27.81 -5.93
N PRO A 94 2.57 -28.47 -6.96
CA PRO A 94 3.76 -29.32 -6.82
C PRO A 94 5.04 -28.54 -6.49
N GLN A 95 5.03 -27.23 -6.66
CA GLN A 95 6.14 -26.33 -6.33
C GLN A 95 6.21 -25.94 -4.85
N VAL A 96 5.18 -26.26 -4.07
CA VAL A 96 5.16 -25.98 -2.64
C VAL A 96 5.53 -27.26 -1.90
N ASP A 97 6.61 -27.24 -1.13
CA ASP A 97 7.06 -28.40 -0.34
C ASP A 97 6.39 -28.45 1.02
N MET A 98 6.28 -27.30 1.68
CA MET A 98 5.77 -27.19 3.03
C MET A 98 4.93 -25.93 3.22
N VAL A 99 3.96 -26.02 4.15
CA VAL A 99 3.18 -24.89 4.66
C VAL A 99 3.36 -24.81 6.17
N VAL A 100 3.70 -23.62 6.66
CA VAL A 100 3.73 -23.29 8.09
C VAL A 100 2.41 -22.62 8.45
N ARG A 101 1.66 -23.24 9.36
CA ARG A 101 0.38 -22.75 9.85
C ARG A 101 0.57 -22.01 11.19
N GLY A 102 -0.15 -20.88 11.35
CA GLY A 102 -0.10 -20.07 12.56
C GLY A 102 1.17 -19.22 12.68
N GLU A 103 1.65 -19.06 13.91
CA GLU A 103 2.89 -18.31 14.19
C GLU A 103 4.11 -19.10 13.72
N GLY A 104 4.96 -18.43 12.93
CA GLY A 104 6.01 -19.10 12.17
C GLY A 104 7.33 -19.31 12.92
N GLU A 105 7.63 -18.53 13.94
CA GLU A 105 8.96 -18.44 14.57
C GLU A 105 9.46 -19.81 15.07
N LEU A 106 8.71 -20.42 15.98
CA LEU A 106 9.08 -21.72 16.56
C LEU A 106 9.02 -22.87 15.53
N THR A 107 8.07 -22.79 14.58
CA THR A 107 7.91 -23.83 13.56
C THR A 107 9.05 -23.78 12.56
N MET A 108 9.46 -22.60 12.11
CA MET A 108 10.59 -22.43 11.20
C MET A 108 11.90 -22.86 11.84
N ARG A 109 12.15 -22.49 13.11
CA ARG A 109 13.34 -22.94 13.84
C ARG A 109 13.42 -24.46 13.88
N GLU A 110 12.33 -25.12 14.27
CA GLU A 110 12.28 -26.58 14.36
C GLU A 110 12.44 -27.27 12.99
N LEU A 111 11.89 -26.68 11.92
CA LEU A 111 12.08 -27.16 10.54
C LEU A 111 13.53 -27.11 10.12
N VAL A 112 14.23 -26.00 10.40
CA VAL A 112 15.64 -25.81 10.06
C VAL A 112 16.52 -26.75 10.86
N GLU A 113 16.32 -26.84 12.19
CA GLU A 113 17.10 -27.72 13.07
C GLU A 113 16.95 -29.22 12.74
N LYS A 114 15.73 -29.65 12.37
CA LYS A 114 15.46 -31.05 12.03
C LYS A 114 15.76 -31.42 10.59
N GLY A 115 15.79 -30.46 9.67
CA GLY A 115 15.91 -30.71 8.23
C GLY A 115 14.77 -31.52 7.61
N THR A 116 13.64 -31.69 8.35
CA THR A 116 12.49 -32.47 7.92
C THR A 116 11.21 -31.92 8.55
N PRO A 117 10.07 -31.87 7.83
CA PRO A 117 8.78 -31.46 8.40
C PRO A 117 8.10 -32.54 9.26
N LYS A 118 8.64 -33.77 9.28
CA LYS A 118 8.03 -34.86 10.04
C LYS A 118 8.00 -34.53 11.53
N ASP A 119 6.84 -34.65 12.14
CA ASP A 119 6.58 -34.39 13.56
C ASP A 119 6.92 -32.96 14.04
N VAL A 120 6.99 -32.00 13.11
CA VAL A 120 7.13 -30.56 13.42
C VAL A 120 5.73 -29.96 13.58
N LEU A 121 5.43 -29.47 14.78
CA LEU A 121 4.13 -28.86 15.07
C LEU A 121 3.89 -27.63 14.16
N GLY A 122 2.65 -27.51 13.65
CA GLY A 122 2.25 -26.42 12.75
C GLY A 122 2.69 -26.61 11.29
N ALA A 123 3.50 -27.62 10.96
CA ALA A 123 3.89 -27.90 9.58
C ALA A 123 2.86 -28.79 8.87
N SER A 124 2.61 -28.46 7.59
CA SER A 124 1.91 -29.32 6.63
C SER A 124 2.81 -29.55 5.43
N TYR A 125 2.80 -30.76 4.88
CA TYR A 125 3.71 -31.12 3.78
C TYR A 125 3.14 -32.28 2.96
N ARG A 126 3.81 -32.59 1.84
CA ARG A 126 3.45 -33.72 1.01
C ARG A 126 4.38 -34.91 1.26
N LYS A 127 3.79 -36.08 1.50
CA LYS A 127 4.49 -37.35 1.67
C LYS A 127 3.78 -38.44 0.85
N ASP A 128 4.53 -39.13 0.00
CA ASP A 128 4.02 -40.23 -0.84
C ASP A 128 2.74 -39.84 -1.63
N GLY A 129 2.71 -38.61 -2.17
CA GLY A 129 1.59 -38.06 -2.92
C GLY A 129 0.39 -37.61 -2.07
N LYS A 130 0.43 -37.77 -0.75
CA LYS A 130 -0.63 -37.35 0.17
C LYS A 130 -0.21 -36.13 0.97
N ILE A 131 -1.17 -35.26 1.26
CA ILE A 131 -0.97 -34.13 2.18
C ILE A 131 -1.03 -34.66 3.63
N VAL A 132 -0.06 -34.27 4.41
CA VAL A 132 0.05 -34.60 5.84
C VAL A 132 0.01 -33.30 6.63
N HIS A 133 -0.87 -33.22 7.60
CA HIS A 133 -0.92 -32.13 8.57
C HIS A 133 -0.44 -32.64 9.92
N ASN A 134 0.66 -32.10 10.41
CA ASN A 134 1.02 -32.31 11.81
C ASN A 134 0.06 -31.54 12.73
N MET A 135 0.06 -31.85 14.02
CA MET A 135 -0.73 -31.11 15.00
C MET A 135 -0.40 -29.61 14.94
N ASP A 136 -1.40 -28.78 15.20
CA ASP A 136 -1.18 -27.35 15.28
C ASP A 136 -0.23 -27.01 16.44
N ARG A 137 0.61 -26.00 16.21
CA ARG A 137 1.49 -25.50 17.26
C ARG A 137 0.72 -24.61 18.22
N PRO A 138 0.90 -24.80 19.55
CA PRO A 138 0.40 -23.84 20.52
C PRO A 138 0.99 -22.45 20.25
N ARG A 139 0.18 -21.43 20.49
CA ARG A 139 0.63 -20.03 20.33
C ARG A 139 1.70 -19.68 21.35
N ILE A 140 2.53 -18.71 21.01
CA ILE A 140 3.54 -18.16 21.91
C ILE A 140 2.84 -17.32 22.98
N GLU A 141 2.74 -17.82 24.20
CA GLU A 141 1.99 -17.15 25.27
C GLU A 141 2.70 -15.90 25.78
N ASN A 142 4.00 -15.97 26.02
CA ASN A 142 4.80 -14.83 26.46
C ASN A 142 5.56 -14.23 25.27
N LEU A 143 5.07 -13.13 24.73
CA LEU A 143 5.69 -12.45 23.57
C LEU A 143 7.03 -11.77 23.91
N ASP A 144 7.34 -11.52 25.18
CA ASP A 144 8.63 -10.95 25.60
C ASP A 144 9.79 -11.94 25.44
N THR A 145 9.50 -13.21 25.21
CA THR A 145 10.53 -14.25 24.93
C THR A 145 11.03 -14.24 23.49
N LEU A 146 10.32 -13.54 22.60
CA LEU A 146 10.76 -13.40 21.22
C LEU A 146 11.92 -12.40 21.12
N PRO A 147 12.94 -12.67 20.29
CA PRO A 147 13.93 -11.67 19.95
C PRO A 147 13.27 -10.50 19.22
N PHE A 148 13.88 -9.34 19.25
CA PHE A 148 13.41 -8.21 18.45
C PHE A 148 13.60 -8.50 16.95
N PRO A 149 12.75 -7.92 16.09
CA PRO A 149 12.86 -8.09 14.64
C PRO A 149 14.23 -7.64 14.12
N THR A 150 14.83 -8.42 13.24
CA THR A 150 16.19 -8.15 12.74
C THR A 150 16.19 -7.10 11.61
N ARG A 151 16.03 -5.83 11.97
CA ARG A 151 16.02 -4.68 11.03
C ARG A 151 17.29 -4.56 10.20
N ARG A 152 18.43 -5.02 10.72
CA ARG A 152 19.74 -4.98 10.03
C ARG A 152 19.79 -5.81 8.75
N LEU A 153 18.88 -6.77 8.56
CA LEU A 153 18.78 -7.56 7.33
C LEU A 153 17.97 -6.87 6.22
N ARG A 154 17.42 -5.69 6.48
CA ARG A 154 16.73 -4.89 5.46
C ARG A 154 17.73 -4.42 4.41
N GLN A 155 17.44 -4.69 3.15
CA GLN A 155 18.28 -4.27 2.02
C GLN A 155 17.93 -2.85 1.54
N TYR A 156 16.70 -2.39 1.79
CA TYR A 156 16.17 -1.10 1.37
C TYR A 156 15.53 -0.37 2.53
N PRO A 157 15.64 0.98 2.57
CA PRO A 157 14.93 1.78 3.57
C PRO A 157 13.45 1.86 3.22
N TYR A 158 12.60 1.72 4.23
CA TYR A 158 11.18 1.99 4.11
C TYR A 158 10.89 3.47 4.36
N LYS A 159 10.01 4.05 3.56
CA LYS A 159 9.68 5.47 3.60
C LYS A 159 8.19 5.69 3.75
N SER A 160 7.83 6.82 4.37
CA SER A 160 6.48 7.35 4.32
C SER A 160 6.07 7.64 2.88
N GLN A 161 4.77 7.80 2.63
CA GLN A 161 4.24 8.07 1.28
C GLN A 161 4.86 9.29 0.61
N ASP A 162 5.19 10.33 1.38
CA ASP A 162 5.88 11.52 0.86
C ASP A 162 7.36 11.27 0.57
N ARG A 163 7.86 10.04 0.82
CA ARG A 163 9.24 9.62 0.65
C ARG A 163 10.28 10.47 1.40
N THR A 164 9.83 11.31 2.34
CA THR A 164 10.69 12.25 3.09
C THR A 164 11.04 11.75 4.48
N THR A 165 10.18 10.94 5.09
CA THR A 165 10.36 10.44 6.45
C THR A 165 10.58 8.92 6.42
N ASP A 166 11.50 8.43 7.22
CA ASP A 166 11.68 6.99 7.40
C ASP A 166 10.45 6.38 8.08
N CYS A 167 10.12 5.14 7.73
CA CYS A 167 9.05 4.38 8.34
C CYS A 167 9.57 3.14 9.03
N ASP A 168 8.90 2.78 10.12
CA ASP A 168 9.11 1.49 10.76
C ASP A 168 7.80 0.94 11.34
N VAL A 169 7.85 -0.30 11.78
CA VAL A 169 6.72 -1.01 12.36
C VAL A 169 7.14 -1.70 13.66
N ILE A 170 6.22 -1.75 14.62
CA ILE A 170 6.40 -2.45 15.88
C ILE A 170 5.13 -3.20 16.25
N VAL A 171 5.27 -4.33 16.94
CA VAL A 171 4.17 -5.15 17.44
C VAL A 171 4.21 -5.14 18.96
N MET A 172 3.23 -4.56 19.60
CA MET A 172 3.05 -4.59 21.06
C MET A 172 2.18 -5.78 21.48
N SER A 173 1.23 -6.19 20.62
CA SER A 173 0.31 -7.29 20.91
C SER A 173 -0.01 -8.12 19.67
N ARG A 174 -0.40 -9.37 19.90
CA ARG A 174 -0.96 -10.28 18.88
C ARG A 174 -2.35 -10.73 19.31
N GLY A 175 -3.27 -10.72 18.37
CA GLY A 175 -4.64 -11.09 18.62
C GLY A 175 -5.56 -9.90 18.90
N CYS A 176 -6.85 -10.18 18.97
CA CYS A 176 -7.90 -9.21 19.23
C CYS A 176 -9.03 -9.85 20.02
N ASN A 177 -9.61 -9.10 20.96
CA ASN A 177 -10.79 -9.52 21.72
C ASN A 177 -12.09 -9.41 20.91
N GLY A 178 -12.05 -8.84 19.70
CA GLY A 178 -13.18 -8.74 18.78
C GLY A 178 -13.45 -10.07 18.06
N LEU A 179 -14.73 -10.29 17.74
CA LEU A 179 -15.19 -11.49 17.02
C LEU A 179 -15.85 -11.10 15.69
N CYS A 180 -15.31 -10.08 15.00
CA CYS A 180 -15.85 -9.59 13.73
C CYS A 180 -15.87 -10.73 12.69
N SER A 181 -17.03 -10.99 12.07
CA SER A 181 -17.24 -12.15 11.18
C SER A 181 -16.38 -12.13 9.91
N PHE A 182 -16.00 -10.93 9.44
CA PHE A 182 -15.19 -10.74 8.24
C PHE A 182 -13.67 -10.74 8.49
N CYS A 183 -13.24 -10.61 9.76
CA CYS A 183 -11.85 -10.43 10.12
C CYS A 183 -11.10 -11.76 10.23
N CYS A 184 -9.87 -11.82 9.70
CA CYS A 184 -9.00 -13.00 9.79
C CYS A 184 -8.43 -13.19 11.20
N GLU A 185 -8.33 -12.13 12.00
CA GLU A 185 -7.67 -12.17 13.31
C GLU A 185 -8.27 -13.19 14.29
N PRO A 186 -9.61 -13.31 14.43
CA PRO A 186 -10.20 -14.34 15.31
C PRO A 186 -9.83 -15.77 14.92
N SER A 187 -9.59 -16.06 13.64
CA SER A 187 -9.19 -17.40 13.20
C SER A 187 -7.74 -17.73 13.55
N MET A 188 -6.86 -16.72 13.58
CA MET A 188 -5.44 -16.88 13.94
C MET A 188 -5.23 -16.87 15.45
N SER A 189 -5.86 -15.93 16.15
CA SER A 189 -5.67 -15.72 17.60
C SER A 189 -6.66 -16.49 18.47
N HIS A 190 -7.67 -17.14 17.88
CA HIS A 190 -8.81 -17.77 18.59
C HIS A 190 -9.49 -16.80 19.57
N GLY A 191 -9.54 -15.50 19.22
CA GLY A 191 -10.13 -14.45 20.05
C GLY A 191 -9.32 -14.07 21.29
N CYS A 192 -8.06 -14.49 21.41
CA CYS A 192 -7.21 -14.18 22.55
C CYS A 192 -6.20 -13.08 22.21
N LEU A 193 -6.15 -12.05 23.06
CA LEU A 193 -5.15 -11.00 23.02
C LEU A 193 -3.96 -11.40 23.90
N ARG A 194 -2.75 -11.35 23.36
CA ARG A 194 -1.48 -11.51 24.08
C ARG A 194 -0.65 -10.27 23.85
N CYS A 195 -0.01 -9.75 24.90
CA CYS A 195 0.73 -8.51 24.84
C CYS A 195 2.15 -8.69 25.35
N ARG A 196 3.07 -7.95 24.79
CA ARG A 196 4.40 -7.70 25.34
C ARG A 196 4.29 -6.77 26.55
N SER A 197 5.29 -6.78 27.43
CA SER A 197 5.41 -5.77 28.47
C SER A 197 5.73 -4.39 27.87
N PRO A 198 5.21 -3.31 28.44
CA PRO A 198 5.54 -1.96 27.97
C PRO A 198 7.06 -1.68 27.99
N GLU A 199 7.75 -2.21 28.96
CA GLU A 199 9.21 -2.10 29.12
C GLU A 199 9.97 -2.84 27.99
N ASN A 200 9.48 -4.01 27.56
CA ASN A 200 10.05 -4.74 26.43
C ASN A 200 9.81 -3.99 25.11
N VAL A 201 8.61 -3.44 24.91
CA VAL A 201 8.28 -2.61 23.75
C VAL A 201 9.14 -1.35 23.71
N MET A 202 9.33 -0.69 24.86
CA MET A 202 10.16 0.51 24.95
C MET A 202 11.63 0.24 24.60
N LYS A 203 12.19 -0.90 25.01
CA LYS A 203 13.54 -1.29 24.61
C LYS A 203 13.67 -1.39 23.09
N GLU A 204 12.72 -2.04 22.42
CA GLU A 204 12.72 -2.13 20.96
C GLU A 204 12.57 -0.77 20.28
N ILE A 205 11.75 0.15 20.85
CA ILE A 205 11.62 1.52 20.33
C ILE A 205 12.96 2.28 20.42
N LEU A 206 13.71 2.11 21.50
CA LEU A 206 15.03 2.73 21.66
C LEU A 206 16.06 2.16 20.66
N GLU A 207 16.11 0.84 20.46
CA GLU A 207 16.95 0.21 19.44
C GLU A 207 16.54 0.65 18.02
N MET A 208 15.24 0.80 17.77
CA MET A 208 14.73 1.34 16.50
C MET A 208 15.17 2.78 16.27
N ALA A 209 15.09 3.64 17.29
CA ALA A 209 15.54 5.02 17.20
C ALA A 209 17.06 5.12 16.92
N GLU A 210 17.85 4.23 17.53
CA GLU A 210 19.28 4.12 17.25
C GLU A 210 19.54 3.63 15.82
N TYR A 211 18.86 2.59 15.36
CA TYR A 211 18.95 2.08 13.99
C TYR A 211 18.67 3.17 12.93
N HIS A 212 17.73 4.06 13.21
CA HIS A 212 17.42 5.21 12.37
C HIS A 212 18.24 6.46 12.68
N GLU A 213 19.27 6.36 13.51
CA GLU A 213 20.23 7.46 13.85
C GLU A 213 19.53 8.70 14.43
N GLY A 214 18.41 8.55 15.13
CA GLY A 214 17.59 9.65 15.68
C GLY A 214 16.92 10.53 14.64
N ARG A 215 16.90 10.13 13.36
CA ARG A 215 16.20 10.85 12.30
C ARG A 215 14.69 10.84 12.51
N PRO A 216 13.93 11.81 11.96
CA PRO A 216 12.47 11.79 12.01
C PRO A 216 11.91 10.45 11.51
N LEU A 217 11.09 9.81 12.31
CA LEU A 217 10.56 8.47 12.04
C LEU A 217 9.04 8.43 12.21
N SER A 218 8.35 7.74 11.31
CA SER A 218 6.93 7.41 11.44
C SER A 218 6.78 5.92 11.72
N VAL A 219 6.24 5.56 12.88
CA VAL A 219 6.12 4.17 13.33
C VAL A 219 4.67 3.75 13.44
N ILE A 220 4.35 2.55 12.94
CA ILE A 220 3.04 1.94 13.11
C ILE A 220 3.10 0.87 14.19
N PHE A 221 2.17 0.93 15.15
CA PHE A 221 1.82 -0.23 15.94
C PHE A 221 0.93 -1.16 15.07
N ALA A 222 1.53 -2.26 14.58
CA ALA A 222 0.84 -3.23 13.73
C ALA A 222 -0.04 -4.21 14.53
N ASP A 223 -0.56 -3.74 15.64
CA ASP A 223 -1.45 -4.48 16.54
C ASP A 223 -2.85 -4.53 15.94
N PRO A 224 -3.52 -5.67 15.86
CA PRO A 224 -4.92 -5.74 15.41
C PRO A 224 -5.87 -4.90 16.28
N ASN A 225 -5.50 -4.65 17.54
CA ASN A 225 -6.22 -3.80 18.48
C ASN A 225 -5.26 -3.26 19.56
N PHE A 226 -4.58 -2.17 19.26
CA PHE A 226 -3.59 -1.56 20.15
C PHE A 226 -4.15 -1.25 21.56
N MET A 227 -5.38 -0.76 21.62
CA MET A 227 -6.09 -0.47 22.89
C MET A 227 -6.77 -1.68 23.53
N GLY A 228 -6.44 -2.90 23.09
CA GLY A 228 -7.01 -4.13 23.65
C GLY A 228 -6.67 -4.38 25.12
N ASN A 229 -5.58 -3.76 25.63
CA ASN A 229 -5.24 -3.67 27.05
C ASN A 229 -4.86 -2.21 27.41
N PRO A 230 -5.82 -1.38 27.85
CA PRO A 230 -5.60 0.04 28.09
C PRO A 230 -4.51 0.32 29.13
N ASN A 231 -4.39 -0.47 30.20
CA ASN A 231 -3.38 -0.26 31.24
C ASN A 231 -1.93 -0.36 30.72
N ARG A 232 -1.71 -1.25 29.74
CA ARG A 232 -0.39 -1.37 29.08
C ARG A 232 -0.09 -0.17 28.20
N VAL A 233 -1.09 0.31 27.48
CA VAL A 233 -0.97 1.52 26.66
C VAL A 233 -0.71 2.75 27.53
N ASP A 234 -1.38 2.85 28.68
CA ASP A 234 -1.15 3.89 29.66
C ASP A 234 0.30 3.91 30.14
N ARG A 235 0.82 2.75 30.55
CA ARG A 235 2.21 2.60 30.99
C ARG A 235 3.23 2.86 29.87
N LEU A 236 2.97 2.37 28.64
CA LEU A 236 3.83 2.65 27.50
C LEU A 236 3.89 4.16 27.19
N SER A 237 2.75 4.85 27.33
CA SER A 237 2.68 6.29 27.13
C SER A 237 3.53 7.06 28.17
N ASP A 238 3.59 6.58 29.43
CA ASP A 238 4.51 7.14 30.43
C ASP A 238 5.96 6.97 29.99
N LEU A 239 6.35 5.74 29.62
CA LEU A 239 7.71 5.45 29.17
C LEU A 239 8.11 6.29 27.96
N LEU A 240 7.23 6.46 26.98
CA LEU A 240 7.49 7.31 25.81
C LEU A 240 7.73 8.77 26.20
N MET A 241 6.99 9.30 27.19
CA MET A 241 7.16 10.67 27.65
C MET A 241 8.44 10.89 28.45
N GLU A 242 9.05 9.85 28.98
CA GLU A 242 10.36 9.91 29.67
C GLU A 242 11.52 10.11 28.69
N HIS A 243 11.29 9.93 27.36
CA HIS A 243 12.31 10.02 26.32
C HIS A 243 11.93 11.08 25.27
N ASP A 244 12.92 11.85 24.81
CA ASP A 244 12.74 12.84 23.72
C ASP A 244 13.00 12.17 22.37
N LEU A 245 12.01 11.43 21.87
CA LEU A 245 12.10 10.69 20.62
C LEU A 245 11.51 11.47 19.45
N ASN A 246 12.25 11.57 18.35
CA ASN A 246 11.77 12.18 17.11
C ASN A 246 10.90 11.20 16.30
N ILE A 247 9.89 10.62 16.96
CA ILE A 247 9.02 9.58 16.41
C ILE A 247 7.54 10.01 16.48
N GLU A 248 6.84 9.86 15.38
CA GLU A 248 5.37 9.96 15.34
C GLU A 248 4.76 8.57 15.18
N PHE A 249 3.90 8.18 16.13
CA PHE A 249 3.27 6.88 16.12
C PHE A 249 1.86 6.90 15.52
N CYS A 250 1.54 5.82 14.79
CA CYS A 250 0.21 5.46 14.32
C CYS A 250 -0.25 4.17 14.99
N ALA A 251 -1.50 4.09 15.43
CA ALA A 251 -2.05 2.90 16.06
C ALA A 251 -3.41 2.50 15.47
N LEU A 252 -3.59 1.19 15.24
CA LEU A 252 -4.89 0.63 14.86
C LEU A 252 -5.68 0.35 16.14
N VAL A 253 -6.87 0.92 16.25
CA VAL A 253 -7.66 0.90 17.48
C VAL A 253 -9.13 0.59 17.22
N ARG A 254 -9.82 0.11 18.24
CA ARG A 254 -11.27 0.01 18.23
C ARG A 254 -11.90 1.29 18.78
N ALA A 255 -12.94 1.78 18.13
CA ALA A 255 -13.63 3.01 18.53
C ALA A 255 -14.17 2.94 19.97
N ASP A 256 -14.68 1.77 20.40
CA ASP A 256 -15.22 1.60 21.75
C ASP A 256 -14.16 1.71 22.85
N ALA A 257 -12.94 1.28 22.59
CA ALA A 257 -11.83 1.45 23.52
C ALA A 257 -11.40 2.91 23.64
N MET A 258 -11.38 3.65 22.53
CA MET A 258 -11.06 5.08 22.51
C MET A 258 -12.14 5.94 23.19
N ALA A 259 -13.41 5.60 22.99
CA ALA A 259 -14.52 6.29 23.64
C ALA A 259 -14.52 6.10 25.16
N ARG A 260 -14.23 4.88 25.63
CA ARG A 260 -14.26 4.55 27.07
C ARG A 260 -13.07 5.06 27.87
N ASN A 261 -11.96 5.45 27.22
CA ASN A 261 -10.71 5.78 27.90
C ASN A 261 -10.15 7.17 27.50
N PRO A 262 -10.90 8.27 27.67
CA PRO A 262 -10.49 9.61 27.20
C PRO A 262 -9.15 10.08 27.78
N GLU A 263 -8.88 9.79 29.06
CA GLU A 263 -7.63 10.19 29.70
C GLU A 263 -6.41 9.45 29.13
N ILE A 264 -6.58 8.16 28.78
CA ILE A 264 -5.50 7.42 28.11
C ILE A 264 -5.28 7.96 26.70
N VAL A 265 -6.35 8.29 25.95
CA VAL A 265 -6.24 8.93 24.62
C VAL A 265 -5.47 10.25 24.70
N LYS A 266 -5.78 11.09 25.69
CA LYS A 266 -5.04 12.32 25.95
C LYS A 266 -3.55 12.07 26.21
N LYS A 267 -3.25 11.07 27.03
CA LYS A 267 -1.88 10.67 27.36
C LYS A 267 -1.13 10.14 26.13
N MET A 268 -1.77 9.27 25.33
CA MET A 268 -1.24 8.78 24.06
C MET A 268 -0.84 9.92 23.12
N CYS A 269 -1.72 10.91 22.94
CA CYS A 269 -1.45 12.07 22.07
C CYS A 269 -0.23 12.87 22.57
N ARG A 270 -0.09 13.05 23.89
CA ARG A 270 1.08 13.70 24.50
C ARG A 270 2.36 12.90 24.33
N ALA A 271 2.27 11.57 24.32
CA ALA A 271 3.37 10.64 24.14
C ALA A 271 3.80 10.45 22.66
N GLY A 272 3.22 11.21 21.71
CA GLY A 272 3.56 11.11 20.30
C GLY A 272 2.75 10.07 19.51
N ILE A 273 1.80 9.37 20.14
CA ILE A 273 0.85 8.47 19.45
C ILE A 273 -0.32 9.35 18.98
N THR A 274 -0.23 9.84 17.76
CA THR A 274 -1.10 10.92 17.28
C THR A 274 -1.93 10.59 16.05
N LYS A 275 -1.67 9.44 15.41
CA LYS A 275 -2.46 8.93 14.30
C LYS A 275 -3.22 7.69 14.78
N PHE A 276 -4.53 7.67 14.56
CA PHE A 276 -5.37 6.56 14.98
C PHE A 276 -6.21 6.07 13.81
N GLU A 277 -6.12 4.80 13.48
CA GLU A 277 -6.96 4.17 12.47
C GLU A 277 -7.99 3.28 13.17
N MET A 278 -9.28 3.57 12.93
CA MET A 278 -10.40 2.92 13.61
C MET A 278 -11.27 2.16 12.61
N GLY A 279 -11.58 0.90 12.93
CA GLY A 279 -12.64 0.19 12.22
C GLY A 279 -14.01 0.79 12.58
N ILE A 280 -14.55 1.63 11.71
CA ILE A 280 -15.91 2.22 11.80
C ILE A 280 -16.94 1.27 11.17
N GLU A 281 -16.57 0.62 10.09
CA GLU A 281 -17.27 -0.35 9.26
C GLU A 281 -18.54 0.21 8.59
N SER A 282 -19.49 0.73 9.35
CA SER A 282 -20.75 1.24 8.79
C SER A 282 -21.41 2.29 9.67
N PRO A 283 -22.13 3.27 9.08
CA PRO A 283 -23.03 4.17 9.81
C PRO A 283 -24.32 3.45 10.25
N ASN A 284 -24.56 2.20 9.82
CA ASN A 284 -25.80 1.49 10.06
C ASN A 284 -25.65 0.46 11.19
N SER A 285 -26.50 0.53 12.20
CA SER A 285 -26.49 -0.43 13.31
C SER A 285 -26.80 -1.88 12.86
N LYS A 286 -27.55 -2.05 11.76
CA LYS A 286 -27.83 -3.36 11.15
C LYS A 286 -26.52 -4.02 10.70
N ASP A 287 -25.67 -3.28 9.99
CA ASP A 287 -24.40 -3.78 9.48
C ASP A 287 -23.40 -4.10 10.61
N LEU A 288 -23.32 -3.22 11.63
CA LEU A 288 -22.47 -3.44 12.80
C LEU A 288 -22.89 -4.71 13.58
N LYS A 289 -24.19 -5.03 13.59
CA LYS A 289 -24.70 -6.24 14.21
C LYS A 289 -24.42 -7.48 13.36
N SER A 290 -24.67 -7.43 12.05
CA SER A 290 -24.45 -8.56 11.13
C SER A 290 -22.95 -8.93 11.04
N THR A 291 -22.06 -7.94 11.10
CA THR A 291 -20.61 -8.14 11.11
C THR A 291 -20.04 -8.48 12.49
N LYS A 292 -20.87 -8.60 13.53
CA LYS A 292 -20.45 -8.86 14.92
C LYS A 292 -19.42 -7.86 15.45
N LYS A 293 -19.47 -6.60 14.97
CA LYS A 293 -18.52 -5.55 15.41
C LYS A 293 -18.64 -5.24 16.90
N GLY A 294 -19.85 -5.38 17.47
CA GLY A 294 -20.10 -5.22 18.91
C GLY A 294 -20.05 -3.78 19.42
N ILE A 295 -20.23 -2.80 18.55
CA ILE A 295 -20.28 -1.36 18.88
C ILE A 295 -21.52 -0.70 18.29
N THR A 296 -21.81 0.53 18.72
CA THR A 296 -22.90 1.37 18.20
C THR A 296 -22.34 2.61 17.52
N THR A 297 -23.12 3.23 16.64
CA THR A 297 -22.72 4.45 15.91
C THR A 297 -22.39 5.63 16.83
N ARG A 298 -23.03 5.73 18.00
CA ARG A 298 -22.73 6.76 19.01
C ARG A 298 -21.26 6.73 19.43
N VAL A 299 -20.71 5.55 19.60
CA VAL A 299 -19.32 5.33 20.03
C VAL A 299 -18.30 5.90 19.03
N HIS A 300 -18.64 5.93 17.74
CA HIS A 300 -17.75 6.46 16.70
C HIS A 300 -17.49 7.96 16.93
N GLY A 301 -18.55 8.75 17.15
CA GLY A 301 -18.42 10.20 17.40
C GLY A 301 -17.64 10.49 18.69
N GLU A 302 -17.94 9.78 19.78
CA GLU A 302 -17.23 9.91 21.07
C GLU A 302 -15.72 9.61 20.92
N ALA A 303 -15.36 8.54 20.21
CA ALA A 303 -13.97 8.18 19.95
C ALA A 303 -13.23 9.25 19.14
N VAL A 304 -13.84 9.72 18.05
CA VAL A 304 -13.26 10.77 17.19
C VAL A 304 -13.10 12.08 17.96
N GLN A 305 -14.08 12.44 18.76
CA GLN A 305 -14.03 13.64 19.62
C GLN A 305 -12.85 13.56 20.59
N ASN A 306 -12.71 12.45 21.34
CA ASN A 306 -11.61 12.25 22.29
C ASN A 306 -10.23 12.39 21.61
N ILE A 307 -10.07 11.87 20.38
CA ILE A 307 -8.82 11.99 19.63
C ILE A 307 -8.57 13.45 19.23
N ARG A 308 -9.57 14.12 18.61
CA ARG A 308 -9.41 15.47 18.06
C ARG A 308 -9.18 16.54 19.12
N GLU A 309 -9.89 16.47 20.24
CA GLU A 309 -9.73 17.39 21.37
C GLU A 309 -8.31 17.35 21.95
N ASN A 310 -7.61 16.25 21.79
CA ASN A 310 -6.23 16.08 22.25
C ASN A 310 -5.19 16.24 21.12
N GLY A 311 -5.57 16.82 19.97
CA GLY A 311 -4.66 17.11 18.86
C GLY A 311 -4.28 15.89 18.00
N GLY A 312 -4.93 14.75 18.20
CA GLY A 312 -4.75 13.57 17.38
C GLY A 312 -5.50 13.63 16.04
N ARG A 313 -5.14 12.74 15.13
CA ARG A 313 -5.78 12.54 13.82
C ARG A 313 -6.55 11.24 13.82
N ALA A 314 -7.85 11.31 13.55
CA ALA A 314 -8.74 10.17 13.51
C ALA A 314 -8.96 9.70 12.06
N GLY A 315 -8.46 8.55 11.71
CA GLY A 315 -8.78 7.80 10.49
C GLY A 315 -9.87 6.76 10.75
N GLY A 316 -10.64 6.42 9.72
CA GLY A 316 -11.67 5.41 9.81
C GLY A 316 -11.71 4.50 8.58
N THR A 317 -11.91 3.21 8.81
CA THR A 317 -12.15 2.23 7.73
C THR A 317 -13.62 1.83 7.71
N PHE A 318 -14.16 1.72 6.51
CA PHE A 318 -15.54 1.34 6.25
C PHE A 318 -15.59 0.09 5.37
N VAL A 319 -16.58 -0.75 5.60
CA VAL A 319 -16.84 -1.97 4.82
C VAL A 319 -18.11 -1.76 4.01
N ILE A 320 -18.01 -1.81 2.71
CA ILE A 320 -19.14 -1.65 1.78
C ILE A 320 -19.38 -2.92 0.98
N GLY A 321 -20.58 -3.03 0.40
CA GLY A 321 -20.97 -4.22 -0.37
C GLY A 321 -21.30 -5.43 0.51
N LEU A 322 -21.68 -5.24 1.79
CA LEU A 322 -22.22 -6.33 2.60
C LEU A 322 -23.49 -6.91 1.96
N PRO A 323 -23.86 -8.19 2.22
CA PRO A 323 -24.91 -8.90 1.49
C PRO A 323 -26.23 -8.16 1.30
N ASP A 324 -26.68 -7.43 2.32
CA ASP A 324 -27.98 -6.75 2.36
C ASP A 324 -27.90 -5.24 2.15
N GLN A 325 -26.73 -4.68 1.82
CA GLN A 325 -26.57 -3.24 1.61
C GLN A 325 -27.16 -2.81 0.27
N THR A 326 -27.72 -1.60 0.26
CA THR A 326 -28.20 -0.93 -0.95
C THR A 326 -27.27 0.22 -1.36
N ALA A 327 -27.31 0.65 -2.62
CA ALA A 327 -26.53 1.79 -3.10
C ALA A 327 -26.84 3.08 -2.32
N GLU A 328 -28.11 3.29 -1.95
CA GLU A 328 -28.53 4.49 -1.23
C GLU A 328 -27.96 4.52 0.20
N GLU A 329 -27.89 3.36 0.87
CA GLU A 329 -27.22 3.26 2.17
C GLU A 329 -25.73 3.58 2.05
N ILE A 330 -25.03 2.99 1.06
CA ILE A 330 -23.58 3.20 0.86
C ILE A 330 -23.27 4.67 0.56
N LYS A 331 -24.10 5.38 -0.20
CA LYS A 331 -23.94 6.81 -0.50
C LYS A 331 -23.89 7.70 0.75
N THR A 332 -24.43 7.24 1.87
CA THR A 332 -24.41 8.01 3.13
C THR A 332 -23.05 7.95 3.83
N PHE A 333 -22.20 6.95 3.55
CA PHE A 333 -20.96 6.69 4.28
C PHE A 333 -19.96 7.85 4.27
N PRO A 334 -19.67 8.50 3.12
CA PRO A 334 -18.74 9.64 3.12
C PRO A 334 -19.25 10.85 3.92
N THR A 335 -20.56 11.10 3.87
CA THR A 335 -21.19 12.17 4.65
C THR A 335 -21.07 11.89 6.14
N TYR A 336 -21.42 10.68 6.56
CA TYR A 336 -21.27 10.24 7.95
C TYR A 336 -19.82 10.34 8.45
N ALA A 337 -18.85 9.90 7.62
CA ALA A 337 -17.44 9.99 7.98
C ALA A 337 -17.00 11.44 8.28
N LYS A 338 -17.51 12.41 7.50
CA LYS A 338 -17.27 13.85 7.73
C LYS A 338 -18.01 14.37 8.96
N GLU A 339 -19.26 13.99 9.15
CA GLU A 339 -20.09 14.42 10.28
C GLU A 339 -19.50 14.01 11.63
N ILE A 340 -18.97 12.80 11.75
CA ILE A 340 -18.27 12.36 12.96
C ILE A 340 -16.87 12.97 13.10
N GLY A 341 -16.37 13.69 12.10
CA GLY A 341 -15.12 14.45 12.14
C GLY A 341 -13.86 13.64 11.82
N LEU A 342 -13.96 12.57 11.04
CA LEU A 342 -12.78 11.84 10.56
C LEU A 342 -11.91 12.74 9.68
N THR A 343 -10.58 12.66 9.88
CA THR A 343 -9.59 13.35 9.05
C THR A 343 -9.12 12.48 7.88
N ALA A 344 -9.31 11.18 7.96
CA ALA A 344 -9.00 10.23 6.90
C ALA A 344 -10.07 9.13 6.88
N ALA A 345 -10.41 8.62 5.69
CA ALA A 345 -11.30 7.48 5.55
C ALA A 345 -10.91 6.58 4.37
N ALA A 346 -11.04 5.28 4.57
CA ALA A 346 -10.93 4.26 3.54
C ALA A 346 -12.26 3.47 3.45
N PHE A 347 -12.65 3.11 2.23
CA PHE A 347 -13.88 2.39 1.95
C PHE A 347 -13.54 1.11 1.19
N GLY A 348 -13.35 0.01 1.94
CA GLY A 348 -13.02 -1.29 1.39
C GLY A 348 -14.27 -2.10 1.05
N ILE A 349 -14.20 -2.87 -0.02
CA ILE A 349 -15.26 -3.82 -0.38
C ILE A 349 -15.13 -5.05 0.53
N ALA A 350 -16.27 -5.47 1.10
CA ALA A 350 -16.34 -6.66 1.93
C ALA A 350 -15.77 -7.87 1.18
N THR A 351 -14.62 -8.37 1.64
CA THR A 351 -13.92 -9.47 0.99
C THR A 351 -13.95 -10.70 1.89
N PRO A 352 -14.53 -11.81 1.43
CA PRO A 352 -14.57 -13.04 2.20
C PRO A 352 -13.22 -13.75 2.17
N PHE A 353 -12.37 -13.46 3.14
CA PHE A 353 -11.08 -14.14 3.26
C PHE A 353 -11.23 -15.55 3.84
N PRO A 354 -10.54 -16.57 3.29
CA PRO A 354 -10.56 -17.92 3.85
C PRO A 354 -10.22 -17.95 5.34
N GLY A 355 -10.88 -18.82 6.08
CA GLY A 355 -10.74 -18.92 7.54
C GLY A 355 -11.69 -18.02 8.33
N THR A 356 -12.30 -17.00 7.71
CA THR A 356 -13.32 -16.15 8.35
C THR A 356 -14.70 -16.81 8.41
N GLU A 357 -15.53 -16.38 9.33
CA GLU A 357 -16.92 -16.81 9.38
C GLU A 357 -17.68 -16.35 8.13
N PHE A 358 -17.41 -15.12 7.68
CA PHE A 358 -17.97 -14.51 6.50
C PHE A 358 -17.70 -15.34 5.23
N TYR A 359 -16.45 -15.84 5.07
CA TYR A 359 -16.11 -16.74 3.97
C TYR A 359 -16.95 -18.04 4.04
N ARG A 360 -16.96 -18.68 5.21
CA ARG A 360 -17.67 -19.96 5.36
C ARG A 360 -19.17 -19.85 5.08
N GLU A 361 -19.79 -18.75 5.46
CA GLU A 361 -21.21 -18.50 5.20
C GLU A 361 -21.50 -18.29 3.72
N LEU A 362 -20.70 -17.49 3.02
CA LEU A 362 -20.88 -17.23 1.60
C LEU A 362 -20.52 -18.43 0.72
N ASP A 363 -19.46 -19.15 1.07
CA ASP A 363 -19.03 -20.35 0.37
C ASP A 363 -20.10 -21.46 0.47
N LYS A 364 -20.64 -21.71 1.66
CA LYS A 364 -21.74 -22.66 1.89
C LYS A 364 -22.99 -22.32 1.04
N GLN A 365 -23.22 -21.06 0.76
CA GLN A 365 -24.35 -20.60 -0.06
C GLN A 365 -24.01 -20.58 -1.56
N GLY A 366 -22.76 -20.87 -1.97
CA GLY A 366 -22.31 -20.79 -3.36
C GLY A 366 -22.33 -19.37 -3.92
N LEU A 367 -22.14 -18.35 -3.08
CA LEU A 367 -22.20 -16.96 -3.46
C LEU A 367 -20.86 -16.42 -3.96
N ILE A 368 -19.73 -17.02 -3.56
CA ILE A 368 -18.40 -16.64 -4.04
C ILE A 368 -18.26 -17.11 -5.49
N PHE A 369 -18.02 -16.19 -6.42
CA PHE A 369 -17.87 -16.49 -7.84
C PHE A 369 -16.45 -16.32 -8.36
N GLU A 370 -15.62 -15.54 -7.65
CA GLU A 370 -14.26 -15.24 -8.07
C GLU A 370 -13.32 -16.41 -7.72
N THR A 371 -12.45 -16.74 -8.66
CA THR A 371 -11.43 -17.80 -8.50
C THR A 371 -10.00 -17.27 -8.52
N ASN A 372 -9.82 -16.03 -8.97
CA ASN A 372 -8.53 -15.37 -8.96
C ASN A 372 -8.29 -14.69 -7.61
N TRP A 373 -7.38 -15.24 -6.83
CA TRP A 373 -7.04 -14.72 -5.50
C TRP A 373 -6.52 -13.28 -5.50
N ASN A 374 -5.95 -12.80 -6.60
CA ASN A 374 -5.49 -11.41 -6.70
C ASN A 374 -6.63 -10.40 -6.55
N ASN A 375 -7.88 -10.82 -6.80
CA ASN A 375 -9.06 -9.97 -6.68
C ASN A 375 -9.65 -9.96 -5.25
N PHE A 376 -9.05 -10.72 -4.31
CA PHE A 376 -9.42 -10.67 -2.88
C PHE A 376 -8.65 -9.55 -2.17
N ASP A 377 -8.80 -8.31 -2.65
CA ASP A 377 -7.97 -7.15 -2.34
C ASP A 377 -8.74 -5.99 -1.69
N GLU A 378 -9.97 -6.22 -1.28
CA GLU A 378 -10.88 -5.20 -0.73
C GLU A 378 -11.26 -4.09 -1.74
N MET A 379 -10.86 -4.23 -3.01
CA MET A 379 -11.17 -3.30 -4.09
C MET A 379 -12.12 -3.90 -5.14
N HIS A 380 -12.10 -5.23 -5.25
CA HIS A 380 -12.97 -5.97 -6.16
C HIS A 380 -14.08 -6.71 -5.40
N SER A 381 -15.27 -6.71 -5.99
CA SER A 381 -16.36 -7.56 -5.49
C SER A 381 -16.18 -8.98 -6.00
N VAL A 382 -16.08 -9.94 -5.08
CA VAL A 382 -15.74 -11.35 -5.36
C VAL A 382 -16.91 -12.31 -5.07
N TYR A 383 -18.05 -11.79 -4.62
CA TYR A 383 -19.24 -12.58 -4.30
C TYR A 383 -20.54 -11.84 -4.66
N ARG A 384 -21.64 -12.57 -4.78
CA ARG A 384 -22.97 -12.04 -5.11
C ARG A 384 -23.66 -11.49 -3.86
N THR A 385 -24.22 -10.27 -3.98
CA THR A 385 -25.09 -9.66 -2.97
C THR A 385 -26.54 -9.69 -3.41
N GLN A 386 -27.47 -9.36 -2.51
CA GLN A 386 -28.91 -9.35 -2.84
C GLN A 386 -29.34 -8.20 -3.74
N HIS A 387 -28.72 -7.02 -3.56
CA HIS A 387 -29.23 -5.77 -4.13
C HIS A 387 -28.31 -5.12 -5.15
N LEU A 388 -27.03 -5.50 -5.17
CA LEU A 388 -26.02 -4.83 -5.98
C LEU A 388 -25.28 -5.82 -6.89
N SER A 389 -25.05 -5.44 -8.13
CA SER A 389 -24.10 -6.15 -9.00
C SER A 389 -22.66 -5.86 -8.57
N LYS A 390 -21.72 -6.68 -9.06
CA LYS A 390 -20.28 -6.49 -8.88
C LYS A 390 -19.87 -5.05 -9.24
N GLU A 391 -20.20 -4.63 -10.44
CA GLU A 391 -19.85 -3.33 -11.00
C GLU A 391 -20.43 -2.19 -10.15
N LYS A 392 -21.65 -2.38 -9.63
CA LYS A 392 -22.29 -1.36 -8.79
C LYS A 392 -21.62 -1.23 -7.42
N ILE A 393 -21.14 -2.32 -6.82
CA ILE A 393 -20.38 -2.27 -5.56
C ILE A 393 -19.06 -1.50 -5.78
N GLU A 394 -18.32 -1.83 -6.84
CA GLU A 394 -17.04 -1.21 -7.19
C GLU A 394 -17.21 0.28 -7.54
N GLU A 395 -18.31 0.64 -8.26
CA GLU A 395 -18.70 2.04 -8.47
C GLU A 395 -18.96 2.77 -7.14
N MET A 396 -19.64 2.13 -6.19
CA MET A 396 -19.94 2.74 -4.89
C MET A 396 -18.68 2.93 -4.04
N ALA A 397 -17.71 2.01 -4.10
CA ALA A 397 -16.41 2.18 -3.45
C ALA A 397 -15.70 3.44 -3.97
N THR A 398 -15.63 3.57 -5.29
CA THR A 398 -15.07 4.75 -5.97
C THR A 398 -15.82 6.03 -5.60
N TYR A 399 -17.16 6.00 -5.61
CA TYR A 399 -17.98 7.14 -5.19
C TYR A 399 -17.66 7.58 -3.76
N CYS A 400 -17.56 6.64 -2.82
CA CYS A 400 -17.28 6.95 -1.42
C CYS A 400 -15.90 7.60 -1.26
N MET A 401 -14.88 7.06 -1.92
CA MET A 401 -13.54 7.63 -1.91
C MET A 401 -13.52 9.05 -2.47
N ALA A 402 -14.06 9.26 -3.67
CA ALA A 402 -14.10 10.57 -4.32
C ALA A 402 -14.92 11.61 -3.52
N LYS A 403 -16.03 11.19 -2.91
CA LYS A 403 -16.90 12.08 -2.14
C LYS A 403 -16.28 12.49 -0.80
N PHE A 404 -15.53 11.60 -0.15
CA PHE A 404 -14.82 11.92 1.09
C PHE A 404 -13.58 12.78 0.81
N TRP A 405 -12.71 12.35 -0.10
CA TRP A 405 -11.44 12.99 -0.44
C TRP A 405 -11.60 14.18 -1.41
N ASN A 406 -12.64 14.99 -1.21
CA ASN A 406 -12.82 16.21 -1.98
C ASN A 406 -11.93 17.35 -1.46
N ILE A 407 -11.93 18.49 -2.17
CA ILE A 407 -11.09 19.64 -1.87
C ILE A 407 -11.31 20.17 -0.44
N ASP A 408 -12.54 20.18 0.08
CA ASP A 408 -12.81 20.71 1.41
C ASP A 408 -12.17 19.84 2.50
N THR A 409 -12.20 18.50 2.34
CA THR A 409 -11.51 17.56 3.23
C THR A 409 -10.01 17.78 3.20
N LEU A 410 -9.42 17.98 2.01
CA LEU A 410 -7.98 18.22 1.86
C LEU A 410 -7.53 19.53 2.50
N ILE A 411 -8.32 20.61 2.34
CA ILE A 411 -8.05 21.90 2.98
C ILE A 411 -8.12 21.79 4.51
N GLU A 412 -9.12 21.07 5.03
CA GLU A 412 -9.25 20.90 6.49
C GLU A 412 -8.08 20.11 7.08
N GLN A 413 -7.64 19.06 6.41
CA GLN A 413 -6.46 18.30 6.82
C GLN A 413 -5.19 19.15 6.82
N GLU A 414 -5.01 20.01 5.81
CA GLU A 414 -3.87 20.92 5.76
C GLU A 414 -3.88 21.89 6.95
N LYS A 415 -5.03 22.45 7.30
CA LYS A 415 -5.15 23.33 8.49
C LYS A 415 -4.74 22.60 9.77
N VAL A 416 -5.22 21.36 9.97
CA VAL A 416 -4.86 20.53 11.13
C VAL A 416 -3.35 20.27 11.15
N SER A 417 -2.75 19.97 10.00
CA SER A 417 -1.31 19.73 9.87
C SER A 417 -0.50 20.98 10.19
N GLN A 418 -0.91 22.17 9.70
CA GLN A 418 -0.24 23.44 9.97
C GLN A 418 -0.28 23.83 11.45
N GLN A 419 -1.42 23.66 12.10
CA GLN A 419 -1.56 23.97 13.53
C GLN A 419 -0.60 23.14 14.39
N ARG A 420 -0.34 21.89 13.98
CA ARG A 420 0.48 20.96 14.73
C ARG A 420 1.99 21.12 14.49
N THR A 421 2.38 21.31 13.24
CA THR A 421 3.81 21.29 12.85
C THR A 421 4.44 22.68 12.81
N GLY A 422 3.64 23.75 12.87
CA GLY A 422 4.09 25.13 12.64
C GLY A 422 4.64 25.36 11.22
N ARG A 423 4.72 24.34 10.37
CA ARG A 423 5.21 24.39 9.00
C ARG A 423 4.05 24.45 8.03
N LYS A 424 4.02 25.46 7.18
CA LYS A 424 3.18 25.45 5.98
C LYS A 424 3.82 24.49 4.99
N LYS A 425 3.38 23.25 4.93
CA LYS A 425 3.58 22.45 3.70
C LYS A 425 2.84 23.18 2.58
N ALA A 426 3.44 23.27 1.40
CA ALA A 426 2.67 23.76 0.26
C ALA A 426 1.48 22.79 0.10
N LEU A 427 0.26 23.32 -0.03
CA LEU A 427 -0.95 22.49 -0.22
C LEU A 427 -0.78 21.49 -1.39
N VAL A 428 0.05 21.85 -2.36
CA VAL A 428 0.47 21.00 -3.49
C VAL A 428 1.23 19.74 -3.03
N ASP A 429 2.18 19.88 -2.11
CA ASP A 429 2.92 18.73 -1.58
C ASP A 429 2.01 17.85 -0.75
N PHE A 430 1.09 18.46 0.00
CA PHE A 430 0.07 17.73 0.74
C PHE A 430 -0.91 16.98 -0.17
N ILE A 431 -1.38 17.60 -1.27
CA ILE A 431 -2.24 16.95 -2.27
C ILE A 431 -1.47 15.83 -2.97
N ARG A 432 -0.20 16.05 -3.35
CA ARG A 432 0.66 15.03 -3.95
C ARG A 432 0.82 13.82 -3.03
N GLU A 433 1.10 14.03 -1.76
CA GLU A 433 1.21 12.98 -0.75
C GLU A 433 -0.06 12.12 -0.66
N ARG A 434 -1.24 12.74 -0.82
CA ARG A 434 -2.54 12.05 -0.74
C ARG A 434 -2.98 11.42 -2.06
N THR A 435 -2.54 11.94 -3.18
CA THR A 435 -2.85 11.40 -4.52
C THR A 435 -1.81 10.41 -5.03
N SER A 436 -0.66 10.28 -4.38
CA SER A 436 0.31 9.22 -4.68
C SER A 436 -0.26 7.81 -4.43
N ASN A 437 -1.27 7.69 -3.58
CA ASN A 437 -2.08 6.46 -3.44
C ASN A 437 -2.84 6.08 -4.72
N VAL A 438 -3.02 7.01 -5.65
CA VAL A 438 -3.63 6.73 -6.96
C VAL A 438 -2.70 5.86 -7.82
N SER A 439 -1.39 5.92 -7.60
CA SER A 439 -0.44 5.05 -8.32
C SER A 439 -0.59 3.57 -7.94
N PHE A 440 -0.98 3.27 -6.70
CA PHE A 440 -1.30 1.91 -6.26
C PHE A 440 -2.49 1.33 -7.04
N LEU A 441 -3.50 2.16 -7.34
CA LEU A 441 -4.67 1.76 -8.13
C LEU A 441 -4.35 1.55 -9.62
N THR A 442 -3.24 2.09 -10.13
CA THR A 442 -2.87 2.03 -11.55
C THR A 442 -1.82 0.95 -11.88
N SER A 443 -1.16 0.37 -10.89
CA SER A 443 -0.04 -0.56 -11.10
C SER A 443 -0.43 -1.94 -11.63
N ASN A 444 -1.67 -2.39 -11.46
CA ASN A 444 -2.09 -3.76 -11.76
C ASN A 444 -2.87 -3.98 -13.08
N GLY A 445 -3.01 -2.99 -13.95
CA GLY A 445 -3.42 -3.20 -15.35
C GLY A 445 -4.87 -3.63 -15.64
N ASN A 446 -5.79 -3.59 -14.69
CA ASN A 446 -7.20 -4.00 -14.86
C ASN A 446 -8.09 -2.88 -15.41
N GLU A 447 -9.09 -3.23 -16.26
CA GLU A 447 -10.00 -2.26 -16.91
C GLU A 447 -10.79 -1.38 -15.93
N LEU A 448 -11.21 -1.92 -14.80
CA LEU A 448 -11.90 -1.17 -13.74
C LEU A 448 -11.08 -0.01 -13.16
N GLN A 449 -9.77 -0.13 -13.14
CA GLN A 449 -8.88 0.92 -12.65
C GLN A 449 -8.86 2.14 -13.57
N LYS A 450 -9.22 2.01 -14.85
CA LYS A 450 -9.24 3.14 -15.80
C LYS A 450 -10.40 4.11 -15.53
N ASP A 451 -11.58 3.60 -15.20
CA ASP A 451 -12.74 4.45 -14.86
C ASP A 451 -12.54 5.11 -13.49
N ASN A 452 -11.97 4.39 -12.54
CA ASN A 452 -11.59 4.93 -11.23
C ASN A 452 -10.51 5.99 -11.37
N PHE A 453 -9.53 5.80 -12.24
CA PHE A 453 -8.47 6.77 -12.52
C PHE A 453 -9.04 8.09 -13.04
N GLY A 454 -10.01 8.05 -13.99
CA GLY A 454 -10.68 9.24 -14.50
C GLY A 454 -11.36 10.05 -13.38
N GLN A 455 -12.07 9.38 -12.47
CA GLN A 455 -12.76 10.03 -11.36
C GLN A 455 -11.78 10.62 -10.32
N HIS A 456 -10.68 9.93 -10.02
CA HIS A 456 -9.63 10.44 -9.14
C HIS A 456 -8.90 11.64 -9.75
N ILE A 457 -8.58 11.59 -11.04
CA ILE A 457 -8.02 12.73 -11.77
C ILE A 457 -9.00 13.89 -11.75
N LYS A 458 -10.28 13.67 -11.98
CA LYS A 458 -11.32 14.71 -11.91
C LYS A 458 -11.30 15.40 -10.53
N THR A 459 -11.35 14.62 -9.45
CA THR A 459 -11.30 15.16 -8.09
C THR A 459 -10.01 15.92 -7.80
N PHE A 460 -8.86 15.40 -8.27
CA PHE A 460 -7.57 16.05 -8.15
C PHE A 460 -7.51 17.38 -8.92
N LEU A 461 -8.00 17.40 -10.14
CA LEU A 461 -8.00 18.59 -11.01
C LEU A 461 -8.98 19.66 -10.52
N GLU A 462 -10.15 19.28 -10.03
CA GLU A 462 -11.08 20.18 -9.36
C GLU A 462 -10.46 20.81 -8.12
N ALA A 463 -9.70 20.02 -7.35
CA ALA A 463 -8.96 20.52 -6.19
C ALA A 463 -7.93 21.58 -6.58
N TYR A 464 -7.17 21.37 -7.67
CA TYR A 464 -6.19 22.34 -8.15
C TYR A 464 -6.80 23.60 -8.77
N ALA A 465 -7.99 23.50 -9.33
CA ALA A 465 -8.70 24.64 -9.92
C ALA A 465 -9.41 25.53 -8.88
N ASP A 466 -9.48 25.12 -7.64
CA ASP A 466 -10.09 25.91 -6.58
C ASP A 466 -9.27 27.18 -6.29
N PRO A 467 -9.87 28.40 -6.31
CA PRO A 467 -9.15 29.64 -6.05
C PRO A 467 -8.43 29.70 -4.69
N ARG A 468 -8.92 28.93 -3.73
CA ARG A 468 -8.30 28.80 -2.39
C ARG A 468 -6.97 28.07 -2.46
N VAL A 469 -6.79 27.19 -3.43
CA VAL A 469 -5.54 26.46 -3.71
C VAL A 469 -4.57 27.33 -4.49
N GLU A 470 -5.04 28.15 -5.40
CA GLU A 470 -4.21 29.06 -6.21
C GLU A 470 -3.35 30.01 -5.35
N ALA A 471 -3.89 30.48 -4.21
CA ALA A 471 -3.18 31.33 -3.28
C ALA A 471 -1.89 30.68 -2.69
N TYR A 472 -1.83 29.35 -2.66
CA TYR A 472 -0.72 28.58 -2.09
C TYR A 472 0.26 28.04 -3.14
N THR A 473 -0.10 28.02 -4.43
CA THR A 473 0.69 27.34 -5.50
C THR A 473 1.82 28.17 -6.10
N ARG A 474 2.18 29.28 -5.54
CA ARG A 474 3.08 30.28 -6.17
C ARG A 474 4.47 29.82 -6.61
N LYS A 475 4.97 28.64 -6.26
CA LYS A 475 6.22 28.07 -6.82
C LYS A 475 6.26 26.55 -6.66
N VAL A 476 5.82 25.80 -7.63
CA VAL A 476 6.10 24.36 -7.69
C VAL A 476 7.27 24.13 -8.65
N LYS A 477 8.40 23.61 -8.14
CA LYS A 477 9.44 23.02 -8.98
C LYS A 477 8.91 21.66 -9.48
N VAL A 478 8.34 21.65 -10.67
CA VAL A 478 7.87 20.42 -11.31
C VAL A 478 9.08 19.76 -11.99
N GLN A 479 9.95 19.19 -11.20
CA GLN A 479 11.09 18.43 -11.72
C GLN A 479 10.75 16.97 -12.06
N GLU A 480 9.61 16.45 -11.55
CA GLU A 480 9.30 15.03 -11.63
C GLU A 480 8.06 14.66 -12.43
N VAL A 481 7.24 15.60 -12.78
CA VAL A 481 5.95 15.32 -13.42
C VAL A 481 6.10 15.32 -14.92
N LEU A 482 7.00 14.91 -15.61
CA LEU A 482 6.79 14.74 -17.04
C LEU A 482 8.12 14.58 -17.81
N GLU A 483 8.27 13.48 -18.51
CA GLU A 483 8.98 13.42 -19.77
C GLU A 483 8.58 14.56 -20.76
N ILE A 484 7.38 15.13 -20.59
CA ILE A 484 6.94 16.41 -21.21
C ILE A 484 7.95 17.56 -20.99
N THR A 485 8.70 17.61 -19.90
CA THR A 485 9.71 18.65 -19.68
C THR A 485 10.82 18.63 -20.73
N ARG A 486 11.17 17.47 -21.26
CA ARG A 486 12.13 17.33 -22.37
C ARG A 486 11.60 17.96 -23.65
N PHE A 487 10.35 17.72 -23.93
CA PHE A 487 9.64 18.24 -25.09
C PHE A 487 9.42 19.76 -25.01
N LEU A 488 9.04 20.27 -23.82
CA LEU A 488 8.84 21.70 -23.60
C LEU A 488 10.13 22.51 -23.71
N ARG A 489 11.30 21.91 -23.48
CA ARG A 489 12.61 22.58 -23.66
C ARG A 489 12.90 22.97 -25.11
N ILE A 490 12.34 22.23 -26.07
CA ILE A 490 12.55 22.48 -27.50
C ILE A 490 11.79 23.75 -27.97
N LEU A 491 10.67 24.04 -27.30
CA LEU A 491 9.82 25.18 -27.65
C LEU A 491 10.38 26.56 -27.21
N GLY A 492 11.41 26.59 -26.37
CA GLY A 492 11.94 27.81 -25.77
C GLY A 492 10.99 28.42 -24.73
N PRO A 493 11.20 29.68 -24.29
CA PRO A 493 10.33 30.33 -23.31
C PRO A 493 8.91 30.54 -23.86
N GLN A 494 7.96 29.77 -23.37
CA GLN A 494 6.56 29.83 -23.81
C GLN A 494 5.63 29.80 -22.61
N LYS A 495 4.41 30.28 -22.80
CA LYS A 495 3.28 30.13 -21.91
C LYS A 495 2.29 29.17 -22.54
N ILE A 496 2.26 27.94 -22.07
CA ILE A 496 1.48 26.84 -22.61
C ILE A 496 0.29 26.58 -21.71
N GLN A 497 -0.89 26.48 -22.28
CA GLN A 497 -2.11 26.10 -21.59
C GLN A 497 -2.60 24.76 -22.09
N CYS A 498 -2.76 23.79 -21.18
CA CYS A 498 -3.51 22.58 -21.43
C CYS A 498 -4.91 22.74 -20.82
N LEU A 499 -5.94 22.53 -21.60
CA LEU A 499 -7.34 22.55 -21.18
C LEU A 499 -7.80 21.12 -21.04
N LEU A 500 -8.23 20.73 -19.84
CA LEU A 500 -8.90 19.47 -19.59
C LEU A 500 -10.39 19.72 -19.46
N ASN A 501 -11.16 19.14 -20.36
CA ASN A 501 -12.60 19.21 -20.34
C ASN A 501 -13.16 18.03 -19.53
N LEU A 502 -13.84 18.35 -18.46
CA LEU A 502 -14.48 17.43 -17.53
C LEU A 502 -15.97 17.69 -17.60
N ASP A 503 -16.74 16.89 -18.28
CA ASP A 503 -18.19 17.05 -18.43
C ASP A 503 -18.65 18.52 -18.43
N ASP A 504 -18.98 19.08 -17.27
CA ASP A 504 -19.46 20.47 -17.12
C ASP A 504 -18.37 21.48 -16.75
N THR A 505 -17.10 21.06 -16.59
CA THR A 505 -16.03 21.92 -16.09
C THR A 505 -14.78 21.83 -16.96
N THR A 506 -14.23 22.97 -17.38
CA THR A 506 -12.92 23.03 -18.02
C THR A 506 -11.86 23.48 -17.04
N ILE A 507 -10.81 22.70 -16.89
CA ILE A 507 -9.65 23.01 -16.05
C ILE A 507 -8.46 23.35 -16.93
N SER A 508 -7.77 24.42 -16.58
CA SER A 508 -6.67 24.99 -17.33
C SER A 508 -5.36 24.81 -16.57
N PHE A 509 -4.43 24.10 -17.17
CA PHE A 509 -3.03 24.06 -16.69
C PHE A 509 -2.20 25.03 -17.52
N VAL A 510 -1.65 26.05 -16.90
CA VAL A 510 -0.78 27.01 -17.56
C VAL A 510 0.66 26.78 -17.12
N PHE A 511 1.50 26.41 -18.07
CA PHE A 511 2.93 26.21 -17.86
C PHE A 511 3.69 27.42 -18.41
N LYS A 512 4.64 27.94 -17.64
CA LYS A 512 5.64 28.86 -18.14
C LYS A 512 6.98 28.15 -18.21
N THR A 513 7.54 28.07 -19.42
CA THR A 513 8.80 27.40 -19.68
C THR A 513 9.93 28.42 -19.88
N THR A 514 11.13 28.04 -19.48
CA THR A 514 12.37 28.67 -19.88
C THR A 514 13.16 27.73 -20.78
N ASN A 515 14.30 28.17 -21.31
CA ASN A 515 15.15 27.33 -22.16
C ASN A 515 15.66 26.05 -21.46
N LYS A 516 15.55 25.95 -20.14
CA LYS A 516 16.08 24.82 -19.35
C LYS A 516 15.08 24.16 -18.41
N THR A 517 14.04 24.88 -18.00
CA THR A 517 13.13 24.42 -16.94
C THR A 517 11.69 24.91 -17.16
N VAL A 518 10.76 24.27 -16.48
CA VAL A 518 9.40 24.82 -16.26
C VAL A 518 9.48 25.73 -15.03
N GLU A 519 9.18 27.01 -15.17
CA GLU A 519 9.24 27.97 -14.06
C GLU A 519 8.10 27.80 -13.08
N TYR A 520 6.89 27.62 -13.59
CA TYR A 520 5.70 27.38 -12.75
C TYR A 520 4.60 26.67 -13.53
N ILE A 521 3.70 26.08 -12.76
CA ILE A 521 2.39 25.61 -13.25
C ILE A 521 1.32 26.39 -12.48
N ARG A 522 0.38 26.94 -13.21
CA ARG A 522 -0.82 27.55 -12.67
C ARG A 522 -2.02 26.75 -13.12
N VAL A 523 -2.90 26.38 -12.20
CA VAL A 523 -4.12 25.66 -12.48
C VAL A 523 -5.29 26.58 -12.20
N THR A 524 -6.18 26.76 -13.17
CA THR A 524 -7.34 27.66 -13.05
C THR A 524 -8.56 27.03 -13.70
N GLN A 525 -9.73 27.45 -13.28
CA GLN A 525 -10.96 27.08 -13.93
C GLN A 525 -11.17 27.93 -15.20
N GLY A 526 -11.58 27.30 -16.30
CA GLY A 526 -11.81 27.95 -17.58
C GLY A 526 -10.57 28.34 -18.38
N ARG A 527 -10.79 28.85 -19.58
CA ARG A 527 -9.74 29.21 -20.55
C ARG A 527 -9.08 30.54 -20.19
N GLN A 528 -7.75 30.56 -20.15
CA GLN A 528 -6.97 31.79 -19.94
C GLN A 528 -6.63 32.46 -21.27
N LYS A 529 -6.83 33.79 -21.36
CA LYS A 529 -6.69 34.55 -22.60
C LYS A 529 -5.24 34.83 -23.00
N ASP A 530 -4.29 34.71 -22.09
CA ASP A 530 -2.90 35.15 -22.27
C ASP A 530 -1.89 34.03 -22.59
N SER A 531 -2.41 32.83 -22.91
CA SER A 531 -1.55 31.69 -23.28
C SER A 531 -1.12 31.72 -24.74
N THR A 532 0.12 31.29 -25.00
CA THR A 532 0.72 31.27 -26.34
C THR A 532 0.31 30.02 -27.12
N ILE A 533 0.15 28.90 -26.42
CA ILE A 533 -0.26 27.61 -26.96
C ILE A 533 -1.41 27.08 -26.11
N ASN A 534 -2.49 26.65 -26.76
CA ASN A 534 -3.64 26.03 -26.09
C ASN A 534 -3.77 24.59 -26.60
N LEU A 535 -3.88 23.64 -25.65
CA LEU A 535 -4.11 22.24 -25.89
C LEU A 535 -5.46 21.89 -25.24
N ASP A 536 -6.41 21.44 -26.03
CA ASP A 536 -7.70 20.92 -25.54
C ASP A 536 -7.64 19.40 -25.43
N VAL A 537 -7.90 18.86 -24.26
CA VAL A 537 -7.85 17.41 -23.97
C VAL A 537 -9.19 16.97 -23.40
N ASP A 538 -9.78 15.97 -24.02
CA ASP A 538 -10.96 15.27 -23.47
C ASP A 538 -10.49 14.14 -22.55
N LEU A 539 -11.08 14.07 -21.36
CA LEU A 539 -10.71 13.06 -20.37
C LEU A 539 -11.08 11.63 -20.81
N LYS A 540 -12.15 11.49 -21.60
CA LYS A 540 -12.55 10.20 -22.18
C LYS A 540 -11.44 9.61 -23.04
N TRP A 541 -10.71 10.46 -23.76
CA TRP A 541 -9.60 10.04 -24.60
C TRP A 541 -8.40 9.48 -23.78
N LEU A 542 -8.16 9.98 -22.57
CA LEU A 542 -7.09 9.47 -21.69
C LEU A 542 -7.39 8.07 -21.15
N SER A 543 -8.65 7.65 -21.14
CA SER A 543 -9.10 6.34 -20.67
C SER A 543 -9.19 5.25 -21.75
N GLU A 544 -8.98 5.59 -23.03
CA GLU A 544 -9.06 4.61 -24.12
C GLU A 544 -7.84 3.66 -24.15
N PRO A 545 -8.07 2.34 -24.34
CA PRO A 545 -7.03 1.31 -24.15
C PRO A 545 -5.96 1.25 -25.25
N ASP A 546 -6.17 1.86 -26.41
CA ASP A 546 -5.38 1.57 -27.62
C ASP A 546 -4.04 2.35 -27.74
N HIS A 547 -3.74 3.24 -26.79
CA HIS A 547 -2.51 4.04 -26.85
C HIS A 547 -1.46 3.55 -25.83
N SER A 548 -0.65 2.61 -26.24
CA SER A 548 0.34 1.93 -25.42
C SER A 548 1.58 2.78 -25.04
N ASN A 549 1.70 4.01 -25.59
CA ASN A 549 2.90 4.83 -25.41
C ASN A 549 2.55 6.31 -25.17
N LEU A 550 3.09 6.90 -24.11
CA LEU A 550 2.90 8.32 -23.77
C LEU A 550 3.28 9.28 -24.93
N VAL A 551 4.29 8.91 -25.70
CA VAL A 551 4.75 9.70 -26.87
C VAL A 551 3.70 9.71 -27.97
N GLU A 552 3.07 8.57 -28.25
CA GLU A 552 1.99 8.45 -29.24
C GLU A 552 0.74 9.24 -28.81
N ARG A 553 0.41 9.19 -27.51
CA ARG A 553 -0.67 9.98 -26.92
C ARG A 553 -0.43 11.48 -27.06
N LEU A 554 0.79 11.92 -26.80
CA LEU A 554 1.20 13.32 -26.95
C LEU A 554 1.17 13.75 -28.42
N ILE A 555 1.62 12.91 -29.34
CA ILE A 555 1.59 13.19 -30.79
C ILE A 555 0.15 13.32 -31.27
N PHE A 556 -0.73 12.43 -30.85
CA PHE A 556 -2.15 12.51 -31.19
C PHE A 556 -2.81 13.77 -30.64
N LEU A 557 -2.55 14.11 -29.38
CA LEU A 557 -3.01 15.35 -28.76
C LEU A 557 -2.56 16.59 -29.54
N PHE A 558 -1.28 16.64 -29.92
CA PHE A 558 -0.74 17.77 -30.69
C PHE A 558 -1.27 17.84 -32.12
N SER A 559 -1.55 16.70 -32.75
CA SER A 559 -2.04 16.68 -34.14
C SER A 559 -3.53 17.00 -34.28
N HIS A 560 -4.37 16.66 -33.28
CA HIS A 560 -5.84 16.76 -33.40
C HIS A 560 -6.46 17.91 -32.60
N ASN A 561 -5.82 18.35 -31.50
CA ASN A 561 -6.42 19.31 -30.56
C ASN A 561 -5.61 20.61 -30.39
N LEU A 562 -4.71 20.91 -31.32
CA LEU A 562 -3.88 22.08 -31.22
C LEU A 562 -4.58 23.34 -31.77
N SER A 563 -4.80 24.32 -30.89
CA SER A 563 -5.22 25.66 -31.28
C SER A 563 -4.09 26.66 -30.99
N THR A 564 -3.41 27.13 -32.00
CA THR A 564 -2.33 28.14 -31.86
C THR A 564 -2.72 29.47 -32.48
N LYS A 565 -2.36 30.57 -31.80
CA LYS A 565 -2.57 31.93 -32.34
C LYS A 565 -1.58 32.29 -33.44
N LYS A 566 -0.49 31.52 -33.62
CA LYS A 566 0.55 31.78 -34.62
C LYS A 566 0.98 30.51 -35.33
N LEU A 567 0.85 30.48 -36.65
CA LEU A 567 1.22 29.36 -37.53
C LEU A 567 2.70 28.91 -37.34
N TRP A 568 3.57 29.86 -36.99
CA TRP A 568 5.00 29.60 -36.73
C TRP A 568 5.26 28.73 -35.51
N ASN A 569 4.46 28.85 -34.46
CA ASN A 569 4.60 28.01 -33.28
C ASN A 569 4.12 26.57 -33.57
N THR A 570 3.10 26.41 -34.43
CA THR A 570 2.64 25.08 -34.89
C THR A 570 3.73 24.41 -35.73
N PHE A 571 4.40 25.14 -36.61
CA PHE A 571 5.51 24.63 -37.42
C PHE A 571 6.69 24.18 -36.55
N LYS A 572 7.13 25.00 -35.59
CA LYS A 572 8.18 24.65 -34.63
C LYS A 572 7.82 23.39 -33.82
N LEU A 573 6.58 23.27 -33.40
CA LEU A 573 6.10 22.12 -32.68
C LEU A 573 6.14 20.86 -33.54
N SER A 574 5.68 20.94 -34.79
CA SER A 574 5.70 19.82 -35.75
C SER A 574 7.12 19.35 -36.08
N VAL A 575 8.07 20.28 -36.22
CA VAL A 575 9.49 19.99 -36.45
C VAL A 575 10.09 19.32 -35.20
N ALA A 576 9.77 19.81 -34.01
CA ALA A 576 10.25 19.22 -32.76
C ALA A 576 9.74 17.78 -32.55
N ILE A 577 8.46 17.54 -32.84
CA ILE A 577 7.88 16.19 -32.80
C ILE A 577 8.56 15.28 -33.83
N GLY A 578 8.79 15.77 -35.05
CA GLY A 578 9.48 15.01 -36.10
C GLY A 578 10.91 14.63 -35.75
N THR A 579 11.67 15.53 -35.12
CA THR A 579 13.06 15.28 -34.69
C THR A 579 13.16 14.28 -33.53
N GLU A 580 12.25 14.33 -32.55
CA GLU A 580 12.21 13.36 -31.45
C GLU A 580 11.76 11.98 -31.93
N LEU A 581 10.79 11.90 -32.87
CA LEU A 581 10.39 10.65 -33.50
C LEU A 581 11.54 10.02 -34.31
N LEU A 582 12.33 10.85 -35.00
CA LEU A 582 13.51 10.38 -35.74
C LEU A 582 14.58 9.85 -34.79
N ALA A 583 14.83 10.56 -33.69
CA ALA A 583 15.78 10.13 -32.67
C ALA A 583 15.35 8.82 -31.98
N TRP A 584 14.07 8.68 -31.70
CA TRP A 584 13.50 7.47 -31.12
C TRP A 584 13.55 6.26 -32.06
N ASN A 585 13.22 6.45 -33.36
CA ASN A 585 13.36 5.41 -34.37
C ASN A 585 14.83 5.01 -34.59
N LEU A 586 15.76 5.96 -34.56
CA LEU A 586 17.20 5.69 -34.66
C LEU A 586 17.75 4.94 -33.43
N GLN A 587 17.17 5.14 -32.25
CA GLN A 587 17.51 4.34 -31.06
C GLN A 587 16.98 2.89 -31.16
N LYS A 588 15.77 2.69 -31.72
CA LYS A 588 15.19 1.36 -31.96
C LYS A 588 15.92 0.56 -33.05
N THR A 589 16.48 1.24 -34.04
CA THR A 589 17.20 0.61 -35.16
C THR A 589 18.70 0.41 -34.92
N ARG A 590 19.24 0.84 -33.77
CA ARG A 590 20.63 0.48 -33.41
C ARG A 590 20.67 -1.04 -33.13
N PRO A 591 21.42 -1.82 -33.90
CA PRO A 591 21.61 -3.22 -33.58
C PRO A 591 22.25 -3.31 -32.21
N GLN A 592 21.70 -4.16 -31.36
CA GLN A 592 22.38 -4.57 -30.14
C GLN A 592 23.80 -4.97 -30.53
N LYS A 593 24.80 -4.28 -29.97
CA LYS A 593 26.20 -4.70 -30.13
C LYS A 593 26.32 -6.11 -29.58
N THR A 594 26.29 -7.08 -30.47
CA THR A 594 26.72 -8.42 -30.16
C THR A 594 28.16 -8.32 -29.65
N LYS A 595 28.42 -8.82 -28.45
CA LYS A 595 29.79 -9.00 -27.96
C LYS A 595 30.56 -9.80 -29.03
N PRO A 596 31.77 -9.37 -29.38
CA PRO A 596 32.61 -10.16 -30.31
C PRO A 596 32.85 -11.56 -29.69
N PRO A 597 32.90 -12.61 -30.51
CA PRO A 597 33.21 -13.95 -30.03
C PRO A 597 34.58 -13.93 -29.36
N GLN A 598 34.68 -14.48 -28.17
CA GLN A 598 35.97 -14.72 -27.51
C GLN A 598 36.78 -15.63 -28.41
N ASN A 599 37.87 -15.12 -28.94
CA ASN A 599 38.86 -15.88 -29.68
C ASN A 599 39.40 -17.00 -28.77
N SER A 600 39.14 -18.22 -29.15
CA SER A 600 39.83 -19.41 -28.68
C SER A 600 41.33 -19.28 -28.97
N VAL A 601 42.12 -19.21 -27.90
CA VAL A 601 43.58 -19.31 -27.96
C VAL A 601 43.92 -20.76 -28.36
N PRO A 602 44.74 -21.03 -29.37
CA PRO A 602 45.17 -22.38 -29.71
C PRO A 602 46.12 -22.87 -28.61
N GLN A 603 45.86 -24.06 -28.07
CA GLN A 603 46.81 -24.81 -27.26
C GLN A 603 48.00 -25.22 -28.15
N SER A 604 49.20 -24.80 -27.81
CA SER A 604 50.43 -25.36 -28.34
C SER A 604 50.82 -26.62 -27.54
N PRO A 605 51.27 -27.68 -28.23
CA PRO A 605 51.75 -28.89 -27.57
C PRO A 605 53.26 -28.82 -27.30
N LEU A 606 53.70 -29.46 -26.23
CA LEU A 606 55.04 -29.83 -25.74
C LEU A 606 55.22 -29.38 -24.29
N GLN A 607 55.49 -30.19 -23.32
CA GLN A 607 56.50 -31.25 -23.25
C GLN A 607 56.20 -32.21 -22.06
N LYS A 608 56.44 -33.48 -22.36
CA LYS A 608 56.71 -34.51 -21.34
C LYS A 608 58.07 -34.24 -20.66
N SER A 609 58.17 -34.40 -19.34
CA SER A 609 59.14 -35.34 -18.72
C SER A 609 59.35 -35.01 -17.24
N ALA A 610 59.28 -36.07 -16.46
CA ALA A 610 60.13 -36.43 -15.35
C ALA A 610 60.05 -35.63 -14.03
N ASN A 611 59.57 -36.16 -13.05
CA ASN A 611 59.92 -36.94 -11.86
C ASN A 611 58.78 -36.94 -10.87
#